data_79c5a17426b08bd318e7371f8c86cff6
#
_entry.id   79c5a17426b08bd318e7371f8c86cff6
#
_cell.length_a   1.000
_cell.length_b   1.000
_cell.length_c   1.000
_cell.angle_alpha   90.00
_cell.angle_beta   90.00
_cell.angle_gamma   90.00
#
_symmetry.space_group_name_H-M   'P 1'
#
loop_
_entity.id
_entity.type
_entity.pdbx_description
1 polymer ?
#
loop_
_entity_poly.entity_id
_entity_poly.type
_entity_poly.pdbx_seq_one_letter_code
_entity_poly.pdbx_strand_id
1 'polypeptide(L)'
;MLKLLKTAFKHRNATVAYPAKPMQVDPNFRGKPEYNPEQCIACGACTAACPANALTMETDAREGTRTWALHLGRCIFCARCEEVCPTAAIKLSQEFEMAVWNKSDLFQTAEFKVCSCVECGAPYAAQKEINYAMALLVQAGNLTEEQAEERRPQFETCPNCKRKNNITHSARITLGRHLTQEAAQ
;
A
#
# COMPACT_ATOMS: atom_id res chain seq x y z
N MET A 1 12.64 40.97 -34.81
CA MET A 1 12.03 41.75 -33.73
C MET A 1 10.53 42.00 -33.94
N LEU A 2 10.04 42.35 -35.13
CA LEU A 2 8.60 42.56 -35.40
C LEU A 2 7.68 41.35 -35.13
N LYS A 3 8.18 40.10 -35.27
CA LYS A 3 7.40 38.89 -34.93
C LYS A 3 7.08 38.78 -33.46
N LEU A 4 8.00 39.14 -32.56
CA LEU A 4 7.80 39.13 -31.11
C LEU A 4 6.77 40.19 -30.68
N LEU A 5 6.83 41.40 -31.24
CA LEU A 5 5.87 42.46 -31.04
C LEU A 5 4.45 42.04 -31.50
N LYS A 6 4.30 41.43 -32.67
CA LYS A 6 3.05 40.88 -33.16
C LYS A 6 2.49 39.81 -32.23
N THR A 7 3.32 38.92 -31.70
CA THR A 7 2.93 37.88 -30.78
C THR A 7 2.48 38.46 -29.43
N ALA A 8 3.21 39.45 -28.90
CA ALA A 8 2.87 40.15 -27.68
C ALA A 8 1.51 40.91 -27.78
N PHE A 9 1.24 41.54 -28.90
CA PHE A 9 -0.03 42.19 -29.16
C PHE A 9 -1.19 41.23 -29.41
N LYS A 10 -0.93 40.04 -29.98
CA LYS A 10 -1.93 38.99 -30.21
C LYS A 10 -2.32 38.29 -28.91
N HIS A 11 -1.37 38.08 -27.99
CA HIS A 11 -1.56 37.42 -26.70
C HIS A 11 -1.45 38.42 -25.57
N ARG A 12 -2.40 39.36 -25.50
CA ARG A 12 -2.44 40.43 -24.51
C ARG A 12 -2.33 39.96 -23.05
N ASN A 13 -2.89 38.79 -22.75
CA ASN A 13 -2.84 38.17 -21.42
C ASN A 13 -2.23 36.78 -21.57
N ALA A 14 -0.94 36.66 -21.24
CA ALA A 14 -0.23 35.39 -21.22
C ALA A 14 -0.41 34.63 -19.87
N THR A 15 -1.10 35.24 -18.91
CA THR A 15 -1.32 34.68 -17.58
C THR A 15 -2.77 34.23 -17.39
N VAL A 16 -2.93 33.19 -16.61
CA VAL A 16 -4.24 32.68 -16.18
C VAL A 16 -4.80 33.58 -15.08
N ALA A 17 -6.09 33.89 -15.10
CA ALA A 17 -6.73 34.76 -14.09
C ALA A 17 -7.00 34.03 -12.77
N TYR A 18 -6.19 33.04 -12.44
CA TYR A 18 -6.23 32.34 -11.16
C TYR A 18 -5.59 33.19 -10.04
N PRO A 19 -6.13 33.25 -8.82
CA PRO A 19 -7.28 32.48 -8.31
C PRO A 19 -8.65 33.14 -8.53
N ALA A 20 -8.71 34.32 -9.19
CA ALA A 20 -9.97 35.05 -9.41
C ALA A 20 -10.96 34.28 -10.31
N LYS A 21 -10.47 33.40 -11.16
CA LYS A 21 -11.25 32.41 -11.93
C LYS A 21 -10.73 31.02 -11.68
N PRO A 22 -11.61 30.00 -11.53
CA PRO A 22 -11.19 28.61 -11.41
C PRO A 22 -10.33 28.19 -12.61
N MET A 23 -9.23 27.50 -12.35
CA MET A 23 -8.43 26.92 -13.40
C MET A 23 -9.00 25.54 -13.75
N GLN A 24 -9.33 25.35 -15.02
CA GLN A 24 -9.70 24.02 -15.51
C GLN A 24 -8.43 23.21 -15.77
N VAL A 25 -8.33 22.05 -15.13
CA VAL A 25 -7.26 21.09 -15.33
C VAL A 25 -7.71 19.99 -16.27
N ASP A 26 -6.75 19.35 -16.95
CA ASP A 26 -7.02 18.20 -17.81
C ASP A 26 -7.58 17.03 -16.97
N PRO A 27 -8.51 16.20 -17.52
CA PRO A 27 -9.01 15.00 -16.83
C PRO A 27 -7.92 14.03 -16.35
N ASN A 28 -6.77 14.01 -17.06
CA ASN A 28 -5.62 13.18 -16.69
C ASN A 28 -4.60 13.90 -15.80
N PHE A 29 -4.96 15.04 -15.24
CA PHE A 29 -4.08 15.78 -14.34
C PHE A 29 -3.78 14.98 -13.08
N ARG A 30 -2.50 14.91 -12.70
CA ARG A 30 -2.03 14.21 -11.51
C ARG A 30 -1.86 15.21 -10.36
N GLY A 31 -2.96 15.43 -9.65
CA GLY A 31 -2.99 16.33 -8.49
C GLY A 31 -2.78 15.58 -7.18
N LYS A 32 -3.34 16.12 -6.12
CA LYS A 32 -3.20 15.63 -4.76
C LYS A 32 -3.67 14.17 -4.62
N PRO A 33 -2.88 13.28 -4.02
CA PRO A 33 -3.36 11.95 -3.67
C PRO A 33 -4.51 12.03 -2.66
N GLU A 34 -5.61 11.38 -2.98
CA GLU A 34 -6.73 11.10 -2.08
C GLU A 34 -6.58 9.69 -1.53
N TYR A 35 -6.76 9.56 -0.23
CA TYR A 35 -6.57 8.31 0.48
C TYR A 35 -7.82 7.90 1.25
N ASN A 36 -8.25 6.67 1.04
CA ASN A 36 -9.36 6.06 1.75
C ASN A 36 -8.85 4.97 2.71
N PRO A 37 -8.85 5.22 4.04
CA PRO A 37 -8.39 4.25 5.04
C PRO A 37 -9.29 3.01 5.14
N GLU A 38 -10.57 3.11 4.76
CA GLU A 38 -11.50 1.98 4.77
C GLU A 38 -11.07 0.90 3.76
N GLN A 39 -10.64 1.31 2.57
CA GLN A 39 -10.17 0.43 1.51
C GLN A 39 -8.73 -0.05 1.72
N CYS A 40 -7.94 0.68 2.53
CA CYS A 40 -6.54 0.35 2.76
C CYS A 40 -6.40 -0.90 3.63
N ILE A 41 -5.57 -1.83 3.18
CA ILE A 41 -5.21 -3.07 3.89
C ILE A 41 -3.86 -2.96 4.62
N ALA A 42 -3.20 -1.81 4.57
CA ALA A 42 -1.89 -1.53 5.18
C ALA A 42 -0.76 -2.48 4.73
N CYS A 43 -0.77 -2.92 3.46
CA CYS A 43 0.24 -3.83 2.88
C CYS A 43 1.61 -3.18 2.64
N GLY A 44 1.72 -1.85 2.63
CA GLY A 44 2.98 -1.14 2.41
C GLY A 44 3.45 -1.06 0.96
N ALA A 45 2.72 -1.56 -0.02
CA ALA A 45 3.13 -1.52 -1.43
C ALA A 45 3.38 -0.08 -1.93
N CYS A 46 2.52 0.86 -1.56
CA CYS A 46 2.65 2.27 -1.93
C CYS A 46 3.89 2.93 -1.31
N THR A 47 4.30 2.54 -0.10
CA THR A 47 5.51 3.07 0.55
C THR A 47 6.78 2.54 -0.13
N ALA A 48 6.79 1.25 -0.49
CA ALA A 48 7.91 0.63 -1.21
C ALA A 48 8.07 1.20 -2.63
N ALA A 49 6.97 1.58 -3.28
CA ALA A 49 6.98 2.13 -4.64
C ALA A 49 7.25 3.64 -4.70
N CYS A 50 7.22 4.36 -3.59
CA CYS A 50 7.34 5.83 -3.56
C CYS A 50 8.79 6.28 -3.76
N PRO A 51 9.17 6.88 -4.91
CA PRO A 51 10.56 7.29 -5.16
C PRO A 51 10.98 8.50 -4.32
N ALA A 52 10.01 9.31 -3.89
CA ALA A 52 10.25 10.53 -3.11
C ALA A 52 10.21 10.30 -1.58
N ASN A 53 9.96 9.07 -1.13
CA ASN A 53 9.79 8.77 0.29
C ASN A 53 8.72 9.65 0.97
N ALA A 54 7.69 10.01 0.19
CA ALA A 54 6.55 10.78 0.68
C ALA A 54 5.57 9.92 1.47
N LEU A 55 5.59 8.61 1.26
CA LEU A 55 4.78 7.62 1.94
C LEU A 55 5.67 6.79 2.86
N THR A 56 5.25 6.66 4.11
CA THR A 56 5.95 5.84 5.11
C THR A 56 4.97 4.91 5.80
N MET A 57 5.49 3.83 6.36
CA MET A 57 4.75 2.89 7.18
C MET A 57 5.61 2.42 8.33
N GLU A 58 5.15 2.68 9.53
CA GLU A 58 5.83 2.31 10.77
C GLU A 58 4.98 1.33 11.56
N THR A 59 5.62 0.37 12.23
CA THR A 59 4.93 -0.61 13.06
C THR A 59 5.43 -0.48 14.48
N ASP A 60 4.52 -0.15 15.40
CA ASP A 60 4.79 -0.21 16.83
C ASP A 60 4.41 -1.60 17.37
N ALA A 61 5.43 -2.37 17.73
CA ALA A 61 5.25 -3.71 18.26
C ALA A 61 4.68 -3.72 19.70
N ARG A 62 4.82 -2.60 20.45
CA ARG A 62 4.32 -2.50 21.83
C ARG A 62 2.84 -2.21 21.84
N GLU A 63 2.43 -1.25 21.01
CA GLU A 63 1.02 -0.85 20.87
C GLU A 63 0.23 -1.78 19.94
N GLY A 64 0.91 -2.64 19.17
CA GLY A 64 0.28 -3.52 18.18
C GLY A 64 -0.38 -2.75 17.03
N THR A 65 0.18 -1.59 16.70
CA THR A 65 -0.34 -0.69 15.66
C THR A 65 0.63 -0.55 14.48
N ARG A 66 0.08 -0.28 13.32
CA ARG A 66 0.83 0.08 12.10
C ARG A 66 0.30 1.40 11.58
N THR A 67 1.16 2.40 11.53
CA THR A 67 0.81 3.76 11.09
C THR A 67 1.29 3.99 9.67
N TRP A 68 0.35 4.26 8.78
CA TRP A 68 0.61 4.77 7.44
C TRP A 68 0.62 6.29 7.48
N ALA A 69 1.57 6.91 6.79
CA ALA A 69 1.66 8.36 6.69
C ALA A 69 2.01 8.83 5.28
N LEU A 70 1.39 9.91 4.84
CA LEU A 70 1.68 10.64 3.62
C LEU A 70 2.12 12.06 3.95
N HIS A 71 3.29 12.45 3.45
CA HIS A 71 3.80 13.81 3.50
C HIS A 71 3.69 14.47 2.12
N LEU A 72 2.63 15.24 1.91
CA LEU A 72 2.34 15.90 0.63
C LEU A 72 3.47 16.83 0.17
N GLY A 73 4.18 17.48 1.09
CA GLY A 73 5.31 18.35 0.76
C GLY A 73 6.53 17.64 0.16
N ARG A 74 6.58 16.29 0.19
CA ARG A 74 7.59 15.46 -0.49
C ARG A 74 7.06 14.80 -1.75
N CYS A 75 5.74 14.80 -1.95
CA CYS A 75 5.11 14.11 -3.06
C CYS A 75 5.47 14.78 -4.40
N ILE A 76 5.85 13.98 -5.38
CA ILE A 76 6.14 14.43 -6.76
C ILE A 76 5.01 14.06 -7.74
N PHE A 77 3.87 13.61 -7.25
CA PHE A 77 2.66 13.30 -8.03
C PHE A 77 2.87 12.32 -9.19
N CYS A 78 3.77 11.36 -9.00
CA CYS A 78 4.15 10.39 -10.04
C CYS A 78 3.13 9.27 -10.29
N ALA A 79 2.09 9.14 -9.45
CA ALA A 79 1.05 8.10 -9.49
C ALA A 79 1.52 6.67 -9.16
N ARG A 80 2.80 6.41 -8.83
CA ARG A 80 3.26 5.04 -8.52
C ARG A 80 2.49 4.37 -7.39
N CYS A 81 2.07 5.14 -6.38
CA CYS A 81 1.25 4.62 -5.28
C CYS A 81 -0.14 4.14 -5.74
N GLU A 82 -0.75 4.82 -6.71
CA GLU A 82 -2.02 4.43 -7.32
C GLU A 82 -1.87 3.15 -8.15
N GLU A 83 -0.81 3.05 -8.95
CA GLU A 83 -0.53 1.88 -9.81
C GLU A 83 -0.34 0.59 -9.02
N VAL A 84 0.29 0.65 -7.83
CA VAL A 84 0.62 -0.55 -7.04
C VAL A 84 -0.41 -0.89 -5.97
N CYS A 85 -1.43 -0.05 -5.76
CA CYS A 85 -2.42 -0.27 -4.72
C CYS A 85 -3.42 -1.38 -5.13
N PRO A 86 -3.43 -2.53 -4.46
CA PRO A 86 -4.30 -3.65 -4.85
C PRO A 86 -5.79 -3.38 -4.60
N THR A 87 -6.09 -2.43 -3.71
CA THR A 87 -7.47 -2.09 -3.32
C THR A 87 -7.92 -0.73 -3.83
N ALA A 88 -7.07 -0.04 -4.61
CA ALA A 88 -7.31 1.32 -5.07
C ALA A 88 -7.63 2.33 -3.94
N ALA A 89 -7.07 2.08 -2.74
CA ALA A 89 -7.26 2.94 -1.56
C ALA A 89 -6.58 4.31 -1.69
N ILE A 90 -5.65 4.48 -2.63
CA ILE A 90 -4.99 5.75 -2.93
C ILE A 90 -5.09 6.03 -4.42
N LYS A 91 -5.57 7.21 -4.77
CA LYS A 91 -5.74 7.68 -6.15
C LYS A 91 -5.34 9.13 -6.26
N LEU A 92 -4.85 9.55 -7.42
CA LEU A 92 -4.59 10.96 -7.67
C LEU A 92 -5.87 11.65 -8.11
N SER A 93 -6.14 12.80 -7.50
CA SER A 93 -7.27 13.67 -7.84
C SER A 93 -6.85 14.73 -8.85
N GLN A 94 -7.79 15.60 -9.20
CA GLN A 94 -7.51 16.80 -9.99
C GLN A 94 -7.18 18.03 -9.12
N GLU A 95 -7.19 17.87 -7.80
CA GLU A 95 -6.86 18.95 -6.87
C GLU A 95 -5.35 19.24 -6.93
N PHE A 96 -5.02 20.53 -7.12
CA PHE A 96 -3.64 20.99 -7.20
C PHE A 96 -3.31 22.04 -6.14
N GLU A 97 -4.31 22.55 -5.45
CA GLU A 97 -4.13 23.56 -4.41
C GLU A 97 -3.65 22.92 -3.11
N MET A 98 -2.39 23.16 -2.78
CA MET A 98 -1.75 22.61 -1.56
C MET A 98 -1.05 23.71 -0.76
N ALA A 99 -1.44 24.97 -0.99
CA ALA A 99 -0.94 26.06 -0.17
C ALA A 99 -1.59 26.00 1.22
N VAL A 100 -0.76 25.87 2.25
CA VAL A 100 -1.20 25.77 3.65
C VAL A 100 -0.47 26.78 4.51
N TRP A 101 -1.12 27.26 5.57
CA TRP A 101 -0.50 28.11 6.59
C TRP A 101 0.34 27.28 7.57
N ASN A 102 -0.15 26.09 7.93
CA ASN A 102 0.55 25.19 8.82
C ASN A 102 1.07 23.96 8.04
N LYS A 103 2.35 23.66 8.16
CA LYS A 103 2.97 22.50 7.50
C LYS A 103 2.39 21.16 7.98
N SER A 104 1.80 21.09 9.16
CA SER A 104 1.11 19.89 9.64
C SER A 104 -0.05 19.46 8.75
N ASP A 105 -0.70 20.42 8.05
CA ASP A 105 -1.82 20.14 7.16
C ASP A 105 -1.41 19.39 5.87
N LEU A 106 -0.08 19.30 5.63
CA LEU A 106 0.49 18.49 4.55
C LEU A 106 0.71 17.02 4.94
N PHE A 107 0.37 16.63 6.16
CA PHE A 107 0.47 15.27 6.65
C PHE A 107 -0.90 14.62 6.75
N GLN A 108 -0.98 13.38 6.28
CA GLN A 108 -2.15 12.51 6.48
C GLN A 108 -1.66 11.22 7.10
N THR A 109 -2.34 10.74 8.13
CA THR A 109 -2.01 9.50 8.85
C THR A 109 -3.22 8.60 8.98
N ALA A 110 -2.97 7.29 9.01
CA ALA A 110 -3.99 6.29 9.33
C ALA A 110 -3.35 5.14 10.12
N GLU A 111 -4.07 4.67 11.14
CA GLU A 111 -3.61 3.60 12.01
C GLU A 111 -4.37 2.30 11.76
N PHE A 112 -3.65 1.20 11.81
CA PHE A 112 -4.17 -0.16 11.58
C PHE A 112 -3.72 -1.10 12.67
N LYS A 113 -4.58 -2.03 13.05
CA LYS A 113 -4.23 -3.10 13.99
C LYS A 113 -3.29 -4.10 13.32
N VAL A 114 -2.26 -4.51 14.06
CA VAL A 114 -1.31 -5.53 13.63
C VAL A 114 -1.75 -6.90 14.14
N CYS A 115 -1.58 -7.91 13.30
CA CYS A 115 -1.70 -9.30 13.67
C CYS A 115 -0.38 -9.81 14.20
N SER A 116 -0.41 -10.48 15.35
CA SER A 116 0.74 -11.17 15.93
C SER A 116 0.74 -12.63 15.52
N CYS A 117 1.95 -13.15 15.27
CA CYS A 117 2.14 -14.55 14.89
C CYS A 117 1.63 -15.50 15.99
N VAL A 118 0.80 -16.48 15.63
CA VAL A 118 0.26 -17.49 16.57
C VAL A 118 1.34 -18.39 17.19
N GLU A 119 2.52 -18.52 16.58
CA GLU A 119 3.59 -19.36 17.09
C GLU A 119 4.63 -18.61 17.93
N CYS A 120 5.08 -17.42 17.47
CA CYS A 120 6.16 -16.70 18.15
C CYS A 120 5.72 -15.37 18.78
N GLY A 121 4.46 -14.96 18.60
CA GLY A 121 3.92 -13.71 19.15
C GLY A 121 4.43 -12.43 18.46
N ALA A 122 5.35 -12.53 17.49
CA ALA A 122 5.90 -11.35 16.83
C ALA A 122 4.86 -10.68 15.90
N PRO A 123 4.71 -9.34 15.95
CA PRO A 123 3.87 -8.61 15.02
C PRO A 123 4.48 -8.67 13.62
N TYR A 124 3.68 -8.92 12.55
CA TYR A 124 4.24 -9.09 11.21
C TYR A 124 3.39 -8.52 10.07
N ALA A 125 2.08 -8.49 10.18
CA ALA A 125 1.18 -8.03 9.13
C ALA A 125 0.02 -7.22 9.72
N ALA A 126 -0.68 -6.44 8.91
CA ALA A 126 -1.92 -5.81 9.34
C ALA A 126 -3.07 -6.83 9.36
N GLN A 127 -3.98 -6.73 10.33
CA GLN A 127 -5.14 -7.62 10.41
C GLN A 127 -6.02 -7.53 9.16
N LYS A 128 -6.19 -6.33 8.59
CA LYS A 128 -6.91 -6.12 7.32
C LYS A 128 -6.25 -6.85 6.14
N GLU A 129 -4.93 -6.92 6.10
CA GLU A 129 -4.18 -7.61 5.04
C GLU A 129 -4.47 -9.12 5.07
N ILE A 130 -4.48 -9.72 6.25
CA ILE A 130 -4.80 -11.15 6.44
C ILE A 130 -6.24 -11.43 6.02
N ASN A 131 -7.20 -10.64 6.50
CA ASN A 131 -8.61 -10.79 6.15
C ASN A 131 -8.83 -10.63 4.64
N TYR A 132 -8.13 -9.69 4.00
CA TYR A 132 -8.19 -9.49 2.56
C TYR A 132 -7.63 -10.70 1.79
N ALA A 133 -6.50 -11.25 2.21
CA ALA A 133 -5.92 -12.45 1.59
C ALA A 133 -6.87 -13.66 1.69
N MET A 134 -7.52 -13.86 2.83
CA MET A 134 -8.51 -14.91 3.01
C MET A 134 -9.73 -14.70 2.11
N ALA A 135 -10.27 -13.47 2.07
CA ALA A 135 -11.40 -13.13 1.21
C ALA A 135 -11.10 -13.35 -0.28
N LEU A 136 -9.91 -13.01 -0.75
CA LEU A 136 -9.48 -13.28 -2.13
C LEU A 136 -9.47 -14.77 -2.46
N LEU A 137 -9.03 -15.63 -1.56
CA LEU A 137 -9.01 -17.07 -1.78
C LEU A 137 -10.41 -17.67 -1.84
N VAL A 138 -11.33 -17.14 -1.06
CA VAL A 138 -12.75 -17.51 -1.13
C VAL A 138 -13.37 -17.05 -2.45
N GLN A 139 -13.14 -15.79 -2.83
CA GLN A 139 -13.64 -15.24 -4.10
C GLN A 139 -13.09 -15.97 -5.32
N ALA A 140 -11.85 -16.39 -5.28
CA ALA A 140 -11.21 -17.18 -6.35
C ALA A 140 -11.74 -18.64 -6.41
N GLY A 141 -12.61 -19.05 -5.52
CA GLY A 141 -13.17 -20.40 -5.46
C GLY A 141 -12.18 -21.47 -4.98
N ASN A 142 -11.03 -21.06 -4.44
CA ASN A 142 -10.01 -21.98 -3.93
C ASN A 142 -10.35 -22.54 -2.55
N LEU A 143 -11.13 -21.81 -1.76
CA LEU A 143 -11.57 -22.18 -0.42
C LEU A 143 -13.03 -21.80 -0.22
N THR A 144 -13.73 -22.56 0.64
CA THR A 144 -15.00 -22.11 1.21
C THR A 144 -14.74 -21.18 2.40
N GLU A 145 -15.74 -20.41 2.82
CA GLU A 145 -15.60 -19.54 4.01
C GLU A 145 -15.22 -20.33 5.27
N GLU A 146 -15.83 -21.50 5.45
CA GLU A 146 -15.52 -22.42 6.58
C GLU A 146 -14.07 -22.90 6.53
N GLN A 147 -13.59 -23.32 5.35
CA GLN A 147 -12.20 -23.76 5.15
C GLN A 147 -11.21 -22.61 5.32
N ALA A 148 -11.57 -21.40 4.94
CA ALA A 148 -10.72 -20.22 5.13
C ALA A 148 -10.56 -19.91 6.62
N GLU A 149 -11.64 -20.01 7.39
CA GLU A 149 -11.60 -19.79 8.84
C GLU A 149 -10.83 -20.91 9.58
N GLU A 150 -11.01 -22.16 9.19
CA GLU A 150 -10.23 -23.28 9.73
C GLU A 150 -8.71 -23.12 9.48
N ARG A 151 -8.36 -22.52 8.33
CA ARG A 151 -6.96 -22.27 7.97
C ARG A 151 -6.44 -20.91 8.46
N ARG A 152 -7.24 -20.10 9.15
CA ARG A 152 -6.82 -18.80 9.70
C ARG A 152 -5.48 -18.85 10.44
N PRO A 153 -5.17 -19.84 11.31
CA PRO A 153 -3.87 -19.92 11.99
C PRO A 153 -2.68 -19.99 11.01
N GLN A 154 -2.86 -20.58 9.83
CA GLN A 154 -1.82 -20.62 8.81
C GLN A 154 -1.54 -19.23 8.21
N PHE A 155 -2.59 -18.39 8.06
CA PHE A 155 -2.43 -17.00 7.63
C PHE A 155 -1.82 -16.16 8.74
N GLU A 156 -2.18 -16.41 9.98
CA GLU A 156 -1.69 -15.71 11.18
C GLU A 156 -0.32 -16.22 11.67
N THR A 157 0.37 -17.03 10.90
CA THR A 157 1.76 -17.45 11.14
C THR A 157 2.72 -16.57 10.33
N CYS A 158 3.75 -16.01 10.99
CA CYS A 158 4.72 -15.14 10.32
C CYS A 158 5.60 -15.90 9.30
N PRO A 159 6.20 -15.21 8.31
CA PRO A 159 7.04 -15.84 7.28
C PRO A 159 8.23 -16.62 7.87
N ASN A 160 8.76 -16.20 9.01
CA ASN A 160 9.87 -16.90 9.66
C ASN A 160 9.44 -18.25 10.23
N CYS A 161 8.31 -18.32 10.92
CA CYS A 161 7.75 -19.57 11.44
C CYS A 161 7.32 -20.49 10.30
N LYS A 162 6.65 -19.95 9.26
CA LYS A 162 6.32 -20.72 8.05
C LYS A 162 7.56 -21.39 7.43
N ARG A 163 8.68 -20.65 7.30
CA ARG A 163 9.93 -21.22 6.78
C ARG A 163 10.49 -22.33 7.65
N LYS A 164 10.50 -22.13 8.98
CA LYS A 164 10.95 -23.17 9.93
C LYS A 164 10.11 -24.44 9.79
N ASN A 165 8.79 -24.29 9.75
CA ASN A 165 7.86 -25.40 9.61
C ASN A 165 8.06 -26.16 8.28
N ASN A 166 8.23 -25.42 7.18
CA ASN A 166 8.48 -26.01 5.86
C ASN A 166 9.81 -26.78 5.82
N ILE A 167 10.89 -26.24 6.40
CA ILE A 167 12.19 -26.93 6.48
C ILE A 167 12.06 -28.21 7.30
N THR A 168 11.41 -28.14 8.48
CA THR A 168 11.20 -29.31 9.33
C THR A 168 10.36 -30.38 8.63
N HIS A 169 9.31 -29.97 7.92
CA HIS A 169 8.46 -30.88 7.16
C HIS A 169 9.22 -31.53 6.00
N SER A 170 9.99 -30.77 5.24
CA SER A 170 10.82 -31.28 4.14
C SER A 170 11.88 -32.26 4.63
N ALA A 171 12.53 -32.01 5.75
CA ALA A 171 13.49 -32.89 6.36
C ALA A 171 12.86 -34.26 6.75
N ARG A 172 11.64 -34.21 7.34
CA ARG A 172 10.88 -35.44 7.67
C ARG A 172 10.55 -36.29 6.44
N ILE A 173 10.12 -35.64 5.35
CA ILE A 173 9.79 -36.32 4.08
C ILE A 173 11.05 -36.98 3.50
N THR A 174 12.19 -36.30 3.51
CA THR A 174 13.46 -36.81 2.98
C THR A 174 13.97 -38.00 3.79
N LEU A 175 13.97 -37.90 5.11
CA LEU A 175 14.32 -39.00 6.01
C LEU A 175 13.39 -40.19 5.86
N GLY A 176 12.08 -40.00 5.74
CA GLY A 176 11.12 -41.06 5.51
C GLY A 176 11.37 -41.81 4.21
N ARG A 177 11.77 -41.15 3.13
CA ARG A 177 12.11 -41.78 1.85
C ARG A 177 13.38 -42.64 1.96
N HIS A 178 14.42 -42.18 2.64
CA HIS A 178 15.65 -42.96 2.86
C HIS A 178 15.37 -44.21 3.67
N LEU A 179 14.63 -44.13 4.74
CA LEU A 179 14.27 -45.28 5.58
C LEU A 179 13.45 -46.33 4.83
N THR A 180 12.55 -45.92 3.92
CA THR A 180 11.78 -46.87 3.10
C THR A 180 12.59 -47.52 1.99
N GLN A 181 13.62 -46.84 1.47
CA GLN A 181 14.53 -47.44 0.46
C GLN A 181 15.52 -48.46 1.05
N GLU A 182 16.00 -48.19 2.28
CA GLU A 182 16.88 -49.17 2.98
C GLU A 182 16.13 -50.43 3.45
N ALA A 183 14.84 -50.30 3.77
CA ALA A 183 14.02 -51.45 4.15
C ALA A 183 13.57 -52.34 2.97
N ALA A 184 13.80 -51.89 1.72
CA ALA A 184 13.43 -52.58 0.48
C ALA A 184 14.63 -53.30 -0.19
N GLN A 185 15.85 -53.23 0.40
CA GLN A 185 17.04 -53.99 0.02
C GLN A 185 17.26 -55.12 1.02
#